data_2cc508a9787115ad66c02b92f98c1195
#
_entry.id   2cc508a9787115ad66c02b92f98c1195
#
_cell.length_a   1.000
_cell.length_b   1.000
_cell.length_c   1.000
_cell.angle_alpha   90.00
_cell.angle_beta   90.00
_cell.angle_gamma   90.00
#
_symmetry.space_group_name_H-M   'P 1'
#
loop_
_entity.id
_entity.type
_entity.pdbx_description
1 polymer ?
#
loop_
_entity_poly.entity_id
_entity_poly.type
_entity_poly.pdbx_seq_one_letter_code
_entity_poly.pdbx_strand_id
1 'polypeptide(L)'
;MQPAKLQALLADAVTHHRAGRLEDAENLYRQARVAAPKHFDVLHLSGLLAYQFGRVDAAIDWLTRAHRIDRKSAVCEMRLGLALMMGGRAGEGEKHLRSAVKTQPEFVEGWDNLAYCLKVQDRLAEAVECHQRSTTLKPDSASGWYNFGLTLSLLGNSLEALRCHERALAVDPKYTMARFGRAQALHQLHRMPEAVADYGKFLEVHPDYHEARSYRLFALHSLETISREELFAEHVEFGRVVGQFPIPDFSNPPQPHRRLRLAILSPDLRAHSCAYFLEPLIQHLDPAEFELYLYHDHFRKDAISARLLKSAAVWRDFVGKSNSAVEAIIRGDAPDVLIDLAGHTGMTSRLPLFARRLAPVQITYLGYPNTTGLSAMDYRFTDDVADPRGDADAVATERLVRFAPTAWTYAAPPDAPAVGPVPCTTQPFTFGCFNNPAKITDAMIGVWAQILKTVPDSRLLLKGSGFNEAATRECYLSRFTRFGIGADRLEMIDRTADTTSHLAVYHRVDVALDTFPYHGTTTTCEALWMGVPVVTRRGDRHMSRVGASLLTAVGRADWIANSPDDYVRIAAGLAGDRSRLAIIRGELRAAVAGSALGQHPAQAKRFGDAIRACWRTWCEKKAAAA
;
A
#
# COMPACT_ATOMS: atom_id res chain seq x y z
N MET A 1 -21.04 -52.91 -14.51
CA MET A 1 -21.86 -52.17 -15.51
C MET A 1 -21.24 -52.42 -16.88
N GLN A 2 -22.04 -52.55 -17.94
CA GLN A 2 -21.51 -52.67 -19.30
C GLN A 2 -20.76 -51.37 -19.70
N PRO A 3 -19.65 -51.43 -20.43
CA PRO A 3 -18.84 -50.26 -20.77
C PRO A 3 -19.62 -49.13 -21.43
N ALA A 4 -20.50 -49.45 -22.37
CA ALA A 4 -21.38 -48.47 -23.05
C ALA A 4 -22.31 -47.70 -22.07
N LYS A 5 -22.83 -48.39 -21.05
CA LYS A 5 -23.70 -47.80 -20.04
C LYS A 5 -22.91 -46.86 -19.07
N LEU A 6 -21.66 -47.23 -18.75
CA LEU A 6 -20.77 -46.37 -17.97
C LEU A 6 -20.40 -45.09 -18.77
N GLN A 7 -20.13 -45.24 -20.06
CA GLN A 7 -19.77 -44.11 -20.92
C GLN A 7 -20.96 -43.14 -21.07
N ALA A 8 -22.17 -43.63 -21.23
CA ALA A 8 -23.38 -42.80 -21.27
C ALA A 8 -23.58 -42.05 -19.92
N LEU A 9 -23.42 -42.74 -18.81
CA LEU A 9 -23.53 -42.13 -17.46
C LEU A 9 -22.49 -41.02 -17.24
N LEU A 10 -21.26 -41.25 -17.69
CA LEU A 10 -20.20 -40.22 -17.59
C LEU A 10 -20.44 -39.03 -18.51
N ALA A 11 -20.94 -39.25 -19.73
CA ALA A 11 -21.30 -38.18 -20.65
C ALA A 11 -22.40 -37.27 -20.09
N ASP A 12 -23.41 -37.87 -19.47
CA ASP A 12 -24.51 -37.16 -18.79
C ASP A 12 -23.99 -36.38 -17.59
N ALA A 13 -23.16 -36.99 -16.75
CA ALA A 13 -22.51 -36.36 -15.61
C ALA A 13 -21.64 -35.13 -16.05
N VAL A 14 -20.86 -35.26 -17.13
CA VAL A 14 -20.06 -34.17 -17.69
C VAL A 14 -20.96 -33.04 -18.22
N THR A 15 -22.10 -33.38 -18.81
CA THR A 15 -23.05 -32.38 -19.31
C THR A 15 -23.61 -31.55 -18.17
N HIS A 16 -24.06 -32.19 -17.07
CA HIS A 16 -24.49 -31.49 -15.86
C HIS A 16 -23.35 -30.67 -15.24
N HIS A 17 -22.16 -31.24 -15.16
CA HIS A 17 -20.97 -30.58 -14.62
C HIS A 17 -20.63 -29.27 -15.40
N ARG A 18 -20.59 -29.35 -16.73
CA ARG A 18 -20.35 -28.18 -17.61
C ARG A 18 -21.45 -27.13 -17.53
N ALA A 19 -22.68 -27.55 -17.28
CA ALA A 19 -23.83 -26.68 -17.11
C ALA A 19 -23.91 -26.05 -15.70
N GLY A 20 -22.91 -26.28 -14.82
CA GLY A 20 -22.88 -25.77 -13.44
C GLY A 20 -23.85 -26.46 -12.48
N ARG A 21 -24.57 -27.52 -12.91
CA ARG A 21 -25.42 -28.32 -12.08
C ARG A 21 -24.62 -29.36 -11.28
N LEU A 22 -23.83 -28.84 -10.31
CA LEU A 22 -22.79 -29.62 -9.65
C LEU A 22 -23.36 -30.76 -8.78
N GLU A 23 -24.53 -30.58 -8.16
CA GLU A 23 -25.17 -31.60 -7.35
C GLU A 23 -25.69 -32.78 -8.20
N ASP A 24 -26.26 -32.48 -9.38
CA ASP A 24 -26.68 -33.51 -10.33
C ASP A 24 -25.48 -34.31 -10.83
N ALA A 25 -24.39 -33.59 -11.19
CA ALA A 25 -23.15 -34.23 -11.57
C ALA A 25 -22.57 -35.12 -10.47
N GLU A 26 -22.60 -34.70 -9.19
CA GLU A 26 -22.17 -35.49 -8.04
C GLU A 26 -22.92 -36.79 -7.91
N ASN A 27 -24.26 -36.74 -8.08
CA ASN A 27 -25.10 -37.92 -8.00
C ASN A 27 -24.75 -38.95 -9.09
N LEU A 28 -24.50 -38.50 -10.32
CA LEU A 28 -24.10 -39.35 -11.44
C LEU A 28 -22.67 -39.89 -11.26
N TYR A 29 -21.70 -39.05 -10.84
CA TYR A 29 -20.35 -39.53 -10.54
C TYR A 29 -20.34 -40.52 -9.38
N ARG A 30 -21.18 -40.37 -8.37
CA ARG A 30 -21.32 -41.33 -7.28
C ARG A 30 -21.81 -42.70 -7.79
N GLN A 31 -22.80 -42.71 -8.67
CA GLN A 31 -23.25 -43.96 -9.33
C GLN A 31 -22.11 -44.59 -10.14
N ALA A 32 -21.36 -43.76 -10.89
CA ALA A 32 -20.21 -44.22 -11.67
C ALA A 32 -19.10 -44.81 -10.77
N ARG A 33 -18.82 -44.19 -9.61
CA ARG A 33 -17.82 -44.71 -8.64
C ARG A 33 -18.22 -46.07 -8.06
N VAL A 34 -19.50 -46.25 -7.78
CA VAL A 34 -20.01 -47.57 -7.33
C VAL A 34 -19.86 -48.64 -8.42
N ALA A 35 -20.15 -48.26 -9.66
CA ALA A 35 -20.16 -49.18 -10.78
C ALA A 35 -18.75 -49.52 -11.32
N ALA A 36 -17.80 -48.55 -11.24
CA ALA A 36 -16.46 -48.65 -11.80
C ALA A 36 -15.43 -47.94 -10.91
N PRO A 37 -15.15 -48.42 -9.70
CA PRO A 37 -14.33 -47.72 -8.69
C PRO A 37 -12.83 -47.59 -9.04
N LYS A 38 -12.38 -48.26 -10.10
CA LYS A 38 -11.00 -48.24 -10.62
C LYS A 38 -10.90 -47.66 -12.04
N HIS A 39 -11.98 -47.00 -12.54
CA HIS A 39 -11.96 -46.36 -13.86
C HIS A 39 -11.33 -44.97 -13.78
N PHE A 40 -10.38 -44.70 -14.66
CA PHE A 40 -9.63 -43.45 -14.66
C PHE A 40 -10.54 -42.21 -14.70
N ASP A 41 -11.41 -42.11 -15.71
CA ASP A 41 -12.27 -40.92 -15.88
C ASP A 41 -13.23 -40.73 -14.71
N VAL A 42 -13.75 -41.83 -14.14
CA VAL A 42 -14.64 -41.76 -12.97
C VAL A 42 -13.93 -41.10 -11.78
N LEU A 43 -12.71 -41.55 -11.49
CA LEU A 43 -11.92 -41.00 -10.38
C LEU A 43 -11.45 -39.59 -10.67
N HIS A 44 -10.96 -39.34 -11.87
CA HIS A 44 -10.45 -38.03 -12.31
C HIS A 44 -11.53 -36.94 -12.28
N LEU A 45 -12.72 -37.21 -12.84
CA LEU A 45 -13.83 -36.26 -12.86
C LEU A 45 -14.46 -36.08 -11.48
N SER A 46 -14.51 -37.14 -10.66
CA SER A 46 -14.93 -37.05 -9.26
C SER A 46 -13.95 -36.17 -8.45
N GLY A 47 -12.65 -36.31 -8.69
CA GLY A 47 -11.63 -35.48 -8.08
C GLY A 47 -11.74 -34.00 -8.47
N LEU A 48 -12.00 -33.72 -9.74
CA LEU A 48 -12.26 -32.37 -10.23
C LEU A 48 -13.48 -31.75 -9.56
N LEU A 49 -14.58 -32.49 -9.46
CA LEU A 49 -15.80 -32.00 -8.82
C LEU A 49 -15.60 -31.76 -7.32
N ALA A 50 -14.89 -32.67 -6.63
CA ALA A 50 -14.54 -32.49 -5.23
C ALA A 50 -13.68 -31.24 -5.00
N TYR A 51 -12.72 -30.96 -5.90
CA TYR A 51 -11.92 -29.75 -5.91
C TYR A 51 -12.81 -28.49 -6.00
N GLN A 52 -13.78 -28.48 -6.91
CA GLN A 52 -14.70 -27.36 -7.08
C GLN A 52 -15.61 -27.14 -5.86
N PHE A 53 -16.00 -28.21 -5.17
CA PHE A 53 -16.74 -28.12 -3.89
C PHE A 53 -15.87 -27.75 -2.68
N GLY A 54 -14.56 -27.56 -2.85
CA GLY A 54 -13.63 -27.30 -1.75
C GLY A 54 -13.41 -28.52 -0.83
N ARG A 55 -13.81 -29.73 -1.27
CA ARG A 55 -13.60 -31.00 -0.55
C ARG A 55 -12.18 -31.52 -0.82
N VAL A 56 -11.20 -30.85 -0.23
CA VAL A 56 -9.78 -30.99 -0.56
C VAL A 56 -9.28 -32.42 -0.42
N ASP A 57 -9.55 -33.06 0.73
CA ASP A 57 -9.07 -34.43 0.99
C ASP A 57 -9.65 -35.44 0.01
N ALA A 58 -10.93 -35.32 -0.32
CA ALA A 58 -11.57 -36.18 -1.31
C ALA A 58 -11.01 -35.95 -2.72
N ALA A 59 -10.72 -34.69 -3.08
CA ALA A 59 -10.09 -34.36 -4.36
C ALA A 59 -8.71 -35.01 -4.47
N ILE A 60 -7.87 -34.88 -3.44
CA ILE A 60 -6.54 -35.49 -3.38
C ILE A 60 -6.63 -37.03 -3.48
N ASP A 61 -7.53 -37.67 -2.71
CA ASP A 61 -7.66 -39.14 -2.76
C ASP A 61 -8.04 -39.60 -4.17
N TRP A 62 -9.10 -39.07 -4.75
CA TRP A 62 -9.56 -39.55 -6.05
C TRP A 62 -8.58 -39.22 -7.18
N LEU A 63 -7.95 -38.04 -7.18
CA LEU A 63 -6.93 -37.69 -8.19
C LEU A 63 -5.67 -38.52 -8.02
N THR A 64 -5.25 -38.84 -6.78
CA THR A 64 -4.12 -39.75 -6.54
C THR A 64 -4.42 -41.17 -7.07
N ARG A 65 -5.64 -41.66 -6.87
CA ARG A 65 -6.06 -42.96 -7.40
C ARG A 65 -6.16 -42.95 -8.92
N ALA A 66 -6.65 -41.87 -9.53
CA ALA A 66 -6.66 -41.69 -10.97
C ALA A 66 -5.22 -41.71 -11.53
N HIS A 67 -4.33 -40.93 -10.93
CA HIS A 67 -2.92 -40.85 -11.33
C HIS A 67 -2.18 -42.21 -11.25
N ARG A 68 -2.53 -43.06 -10.28
CA ARG A 68 -1.96 -44.44 -10.23
C ARG A 68 -2.36 -45.32 -11.42
N ILE A 69 -3.54 -45.04 -12.02
CA ILE A 69 -4.03 -45.79 -13.19
C ILE A 69 -3.38 -45.28 -14.47
N ASP A 70 -3.35 -43.95 -14.63
CA ASP A 70 -2.65 -43.31 -15.77
C ASP A 70 -1.67 -42.27 -15.26
N ARG A 71 -0.40 -42.65 -15.20
CA ARG A 71 0.71 -41.79 -14.76
C ARG A 71 1.19 -40.81 -15.84
N LYS A 72 0.71 -40.95 -17.08
CA LYS A 72 1.08 -40.10 -18.21
C LYS A 72 0.05 -39.00 -18.50
N SER A 73 -1.05 -38.97 -17.79
CA SER A 73 -2.06 -37.93 -17.95
C SER A 73 -1.59 -36.61 -17.35
N ALA A 74 -1.07 -35.70 -18.17
CA ALA A 74 -0.64 -34.37 -17.76
C ALA A 74 -1.77 -33.56 -17.08
N VAL A 75 -3.01 -33.72 -17.58
CA VAL A 75 -4.20 -33.08 -17.01
C VAL A 75 -4.51 -33.60 -15.60
N CYS A 76 -4.36 -34.93 -15.37
CA CYS A 76 -4.57 -35.50 -14.05
C CYS A 76 -3.49 -35.02 -13.06
N GLU A 77 -2.22 -35.01 -13.49
CA GLU A 77 -1.12 -34.47 -12.68
C GLU A 77 -1.34 -33.01 -12.31
N MET A 78 -1.72 -32.17 -13.28
CA MET A 78 -2.02 -30.75 -13.01
C MET A 78 -3.12 -30.61 -11.96
N ARG A 79 -4.24 -31.34 -12.10
CA ARG A 79 -5.36 -31.25 -11.15
C ARG A 79 -5.00 -31.77 -9.75
N LEU A 80 -4.19 -32.83 -9.67
CA LEU A 80 -3.65 -33.33 -8.40
C LEU A 80 -2.74 -32.28 -7.76
N GLY A 81 -1.86 -31.65 -8.55
CA GLY A 81 -1.02 -30.56 -8.10
C GLY A 81 -1.83 -29.41 -7.49
N LEU A 82 -2.91 -28.99 -8.16
CA LEU A 82 -3.81 -27.92 -7.66
C LEU A 82 -4.55 -28.33 -6.39
N ALA A 83 -5.04 -29.57 -6.30
CA ALA A 83 -5.70 -30.08 -5.10
C ALA A 83 -4.75 -30.13 -3.89
N LEU A 84 -3.49 -30.53 -4.11
CA LEU A 84 -2.45 -30.51 -3.07
C LEU A 84 -2.11 -29.09 -2.61
N MET A 85 -2.04 -28.12 -3.52
CA MET A 85 -1.86 -26.72 -3.18
C MET A 85 -2.99 -26.17 -2.31
N MET A 86 -4.25 -26.47 -2.69
CA MET A 86 -5.43 -26.10 -1.90
C MET A 86 -5.38 -26.71 -0.48
N GLY A 87 -4.80 -27.92 -0.34
CA GLY A 87 -4.54 -28.58 0.93
C GLY A 87 -3.31 -28.07 1.71
N GLY A 88 -2.71 -26.95 1.30
CA GLY A 88 -1.50 -26.40 1.94
C GLY A 88 -0.21 -27.17 1.65
N ARG A 89 -0.21 -28.12 0.71
CA ARG A 89 0.90 -29.01 0.35
C ARG A 89 1.57 -28.55 -0.95
N ALA A 90 1.90 -27.25 -1.04
CA ALA A 90 2.38 -26.61 -2.28
C ALA A 90 3.64 -27.28 -2.86
N GLY A 91 4.59 -27.70 -2.03
CA GLY A 91 5.80 -28.38 -2.50
C GLY A 91 5.56 -29.77 -3.12
N GLU A 92 4.50 -30.48 -2.69
CA GLU A 92 4.09 -31.73 -3.34
C GLU A 92 3.30 -31.43 -4.63
N GLY A 93 2.43 -30.41 -4.58
CA GLY A 93 1.70 -29.93 -5.75
C GLY A 93 2.65 -29.54 -6.89
N GLU A 94 3.73 -28.84 -6.58
CA GLU A 94 4.76 -28.45 -7.56
C GLU A 94 5.36 -29.65 -8.29
N LYS A 95 5.65 -30.76 -7.59
CA LYS A 95 6.21 -31.97 -8.23
C LYS A 95 5.31 -32.49 -9.34
N HIS A 96 3.99 -32.52 -9.07
CA HIS A 96 3.01 -32.96 -10.06
C HIS A 96 2.85 -31.97 -11.19
N LEU A 97 2.86 -30.65 -10.93
CA LEU A 97 2.79 -29.63 -11.97
C LEU A 97 4.03 -29.66 -12.88
N ARG A 98 5.23 -29.83 -12.32
CA ARG A 98 6.46 -30.03 -13.12
C ARG A 98 6.42 -31.31 -13.96
N SER A 99 5.87 -32.38 -13.42
CA SER A 99 5.68 -33.63 -14.16
C SER A 99 4.70 -33.43 -15.33
N ALA A 100 3.59 -32.70 -15.11
CA ALA A 100 2.61 -32.41 -16.14
C ALA A 100 3.23 -31.67 -17.34
N VAL A 101 3.99 -30.60 -17.10
CA VAL A 101 4.64 -29.82 -18.19
C VAL A 101 5.84 -30.55 -18.81
N LYS A 102 6.45 -31.48 -18.10
CA LYS A 102 7.47 -32.37 -18.63
C LYS A 102 6.87 -33.43 -19.56
N THR A 103 5.73 -33.99 -19.19
CA THR A 103 4.99 -35.00 -19.96
C THR A 103 4.38 -34.39 -21.24
N GLN A 104 3.89 -33.17 -21.15
CA GLN A 104 3.29 -32.44 -22.27
C GLN A 104 3.82 -31.00 -22.30
N PRO A 105 4.96 -30.72 -22.98
CA PRO A 105 5.60 -29.40 -23.00
C PRO A 105 4.76 -28.27 -23.65
N GLU A 106 3.75 -28.58 -24.49
CA GLU A 106 2.80 -27.63 -25.04
C GLU A 106 1.55 -27.42 -24.19
N PHE A 107 1.50 -27.97 -22.99
CA PHE A 107 0.34 -27.83 -22.10
C PHE A 107 0.32 -26.44 -21.43
N VAL A 108 -0.31 -25.47 -22.06
CA VAL A 108 -0.37 -24.07 -21.62
C VAL A 108 -0.89 -23.95 -20.19
N GLU A 109 -2.04 -24.57 -19.89
CA GLU A 109 -2.63 -24.55 -18.55
C GLU A 109 -1.72 -25.15 -17.47
N GLY A 110 -0.90 -26.12 -17.84
CA GLY A 110 0.12 -26.71 -16.95
C GLY A 110 1.19 -25.70 -16.55
N TRP A 111 1.69 -24.91 -17.52
CA TRP A 111 2.66 -23.85 -17.27
C TRP A 111 2.07 -22.71 -16.43
N ASP A 112 0.84 -22.28 -16.73
CA ASP A 112 0.16 -21.23 -15.96
C ASP A 112 -0.06 -21.65 -14.49
N ASN A 113 -0.46 -22.90 -14.25
CA ASN A 113 -0.67 -23.41 -12.90
C ASN A 113 0.66 -23.66 -12.16
N LEU A 114 1.73 -24.06 -12.86
CA LEU A 114 3.05 -24.13 -12.27
C LEU A 114 3.55 -22.75 -11.86
N ALA A 115 3.37 -21.74 -12.70
CA ALA A 115 3.70 -20.35 -12.37
C ALA A 115 2.93 -19.86 -11.13
N TYR A 116 1.64 -20.17 -11.05
CA TYR A 116 0.82 -19.85 -9.87
C TYR A 116 1.34 -20.55 -8.61
N CYS A 117 1.70 -21.83 -8.71
CA CYS A 117 2.28 -22.59 -7.60
C CYS A 117 3.59 -21.98 -7.09
N LEU A 118 4.47 -21.61 -8.00
CA LEU A 118 5.75 -20.98 -7.70
C LEU A 118 5.57 -19.58 -7.09
N LYS A 119 4.61 -18.81 -7.59
CA LYS A 119 4.24 -17.51 -7.03
C LYS A 119 3.77 -17.62 -5.57
N VAL A 120 2.93 -18.61 -5.23
CA VAL A 120 2.48 -18.86 -3.85
C VAL A 120 3.65 -19.22 -2.92
N GLN A 121 4.72 -19.79 -3.47
CA GLN A 121 5.96 -20.14 -2.76
C GLN A 121 7.01 -19.01 -2.78
N ASP A 122 6.66 -17.80 -3.24
CA ASP A 122 7.54 -16.61 -3.39
C ASP A 122 8.75 -16.85 -4.35
N ARG A 123 8.64 -17.84 -5.24
CA ARG A 123 9.64 -18.15 -6.27
C ARG A 123 9.30 -17.44 -7.58
N LEU A 124 9.28 -16.10 -7.51
CA LEU A 124 8.77 -15.25 -8.59
C LEU A 124 9.58 -15.36 -9.89
N ALA A 125 10.91 -15.49 -9.80
CA ALA A 125 11.76 -15.62 -10.99
C ALA A 125 11.43 -16.87 -11.82
N GLU A 126 11.23 -18.02 -11.17
CA GLU A 126 10.83 -19.25 -11.85
C GLU A 126 9.38 -19.16 -12.40
N ALA A 127 8.49 -18.46 -11.69
CA ALA A 127 7.15 -18.21 -12.18
C ALA A 127 7.16 -17.38 -13.48
N VAL A 128 8.06 -16.41 -13.59
CA VAL A 128 8.28 -15.62 -14.82
C VAL A 128 8.67 -16.52 -15.99
N GLU A 129 9.61 -17.46 -15.80
CA GLU A 129 10.00 -18.42 -16.86
C GLU A 129 8.81 -19.28 -17.32
N CYS A 130 7.96 -19.72 -16.39
CA CYS A 130 6.76 -20.48 -16.72
C CYS A 130 5.77 -19.64 -17.54
N HIS A 131 5.53 -18.37 -17.15
CA HIS A 131 4.65 -17.48 -17.90
C HIS A 131 5.22 -17.11 -19.29
N GLN A 132 6.53 -16.94 -19.43
CA GLN A 132 7.16 -16.77 -20.74
C GLN A 132 6.87 -17.97 -21.65
N ARG A 133 6.95 -19.18 -21.10
CA ARG A 133 6.64 -20.40 -21.87
C ARG A 133 5.17 -20.48 -22.26
N SER A 134 4.26 -20.22 -21.32
CA SER A 134 2.81 -20.19 -21.54
C SER A 134 2.42 -19.18 -22.62
N THR A 135 2.89 -17.93 -22.54
CA THR A 135 2.58 -16.86 -23.49
C THR A 135 3.24 -17.06 -24.86
N THR A 136 4.38 -17.78 -24.91
CA THR A 136 5.00 -18.20 -26.19
C THR A 136 4.14 -19.26 -26.89
N LEU A 137 3.60 -20.22 -26.15
CA LEU A 137 2.75 -21.28 -26.67
C LEU A 137 1.36 -20.76 -27.10
N LYS A 138 0.82 -19.78 -26.37
CA LYS A 138 -0.49 -19.19 -26.64
C LYS A 138 -0.43 -17.67 -26.56
N PRO A 139 0.08 -16.98 -27.62
CA PRO A 139 0.27 -15.53 -27.62
C PRO A 139 -1.05 -14.73 -27.72
N ASP A 140 -2.16 -15.38 -28.03
CA ASP A 140 -3.52 -14.83 -28.09
C ASP A 140 -4.31 -15.01 -26.79
N SER A 141 -3.65 -15.30 -25.67
CA SER A 141 -4.27 -15.42 -24.35
C SER A 141 -4.16 -14.10 -23.59
N ALA A 142 -5.22 -13.30 -23.52
CA ALA A 142 -5.25 -12.07 -22.73
C ALA A 142 -5.03 -12.36 -21.23
N SER A 143 -5.61 -13.45 -20.70
CA SER A 143 -5.41 -13.87 -19.30
C SER A 143 -3.97 -14.33 -19.03
N GLY A 144 -3.33 -15.00 -19.98
CA GLY A 144 -1.92 -15.41 -19.86
C GLY A 144 -1.00 -14.18 -19.72
N TRP A 145 -1.15 -13.20 -20.60
CA TRP A 145 -0.40 -11.93 -20.52
C TRP A 145 -0.69 -11.16 -19.23
N TYR A 146 -1.95 -11.11 -18.79
CA TYR A 146 -2.31 -10.47 -17.54
C TYR A 146 -1.62 -11.13 -16.35
N ASN A 147 -1.69 -12.45 -16.21
CA ASN A 147 -1.04 -13.19 -15.12
C ASN A 147 0.48 -13.05 -15.14
N PHE A 148 1.08 -12.99 -16.32
CA PHE A 148 2.49 -12.69 -16.48
C PHE A 148 2.83 -11.29 -15.96
N GLY A 149 2.06 -10.27 -16.35
CA GLY A 149 2.20 -8.90 -15.87
C GLY A 149 2.08 -8.80 -14.34
N LEU A 150 1.12 -9.49 -13.73
CA LEU A 150 0.99 -9.55 -12.26
C LEU A 150 2.25 -10.12 -11.58
N THR A 151 2.82 -11.18 -12.12
CA THR A 151 4.02 -11.80 -11.56
C THR A 151 5.24 -10.89 -11.68
N LEU A 152 5.38 -10.20 -12.81
CA LEU A 152 6.43 -9.19 -13.02
C LEU A 152 6.27 -7.99 -12.07
N SER A 153 5.02 -7.55 -11.82
CA SER A 153 4.74 -6.47 -10.85
C SER A 153 5.18 -6.86 -9.44
N LEU A 154 4.92 -8.10 -9.01
CA LEU A 154 5.39 -8.62 -7.72
C LEU A 154 6.91 -8.70 -7.64
N LEU A 155 7.58 -9.00 -8.75
CA LEU A 155 9.05 -9.02 -8.84
C LEU A 155 9.66 -7.60 -8.89
N GLY A 156 8.85 -6.55 -9.06
CA GLY A 156 9.29 -5.16 -9.18
C GLY A 156 9.60 -4.72 -10.61
N ASN A 157 9.39 -5.57 -11.62
CA ASN A 157 9.65 -5.27 -13.03
C ASN A 157 8.45 -4.54 -13.67
N SER A 158 8.19 -3.32 -13.21
CA SER A 158 6.97 -2.57 -13.58
C SER A 158 6.88 -2.24 -15.06
N LEU A 159 8.00 -2.02 -15.76
CA LEU A 159 8.01 -1.73 -17.19
C LEU A 159 7.59 -2.95 -18.03
N GLU A 160 8.13 -4.12 -17.73
CA GLU A 160 7.74 -5.35 -18.42
C GLU A 160 6.29 -5.76 -18.06
N ALA A 161 5.87 -5.52 -16.80
CA ALA A 161 4.49 -5.71 -16.40
C ALA A 161 3.53 -4.82 -17.23
N LEU A 162 3.89 -3.54 -17.44
CA LEU A 162 3.14 -2.63 -18.30
C LEU A 162 2.99 -3.18 -19.71
N ARG A 163 4.08 -3.65 -20.34
CA ARG A 163 4.07 -4.26 -21.68
C ARG A 163 3.17 -5.49 -21.75
N CYS A 164 3.21 -6.34 -20.72
CA CYS A 164 2.34 -7.52 -20.65
C CYS A 164 0.86 -7.13 -20.57
N HIS A 165 0.50 -6.14 -19.76
CA HIS A 165 -0.88 -5.66 -19.66
C HIS A 165 -1.34 -4.97 -20.94
N GLU A 166 -0.47 -4.22 -21.61
CA GLU A 166 -0.74 -3.63 -22.94
C GLU A 166 -0.96 -4.74 -23.99
N ARG A 167 -0.18 -5.82 -23.95
CA ARG A 167 -0.37 -6.97 -24.83
C ARG A 167 -1.70 -7.68 -24.55
N ALA A 168 -2.06 -7.87 -23.28
CA ALA A 168 -3.35 -8.44 -22.91
C ALA A 168 -4.53 -7.61 -23.45
N LEU A 169 -4.45 -6.27 -23.38
CA LEU A 169 -5.46 -5.36 -23.92
C LEU A 169 -5.46 -5.31 -25.45
N ALA A 170 -4.33 -5.54 -26.11
CA ALA A 170 -4.26 -5.66 -27.55
C ALA A 170 -4.93 -6.95 -28.05
N VAL A 171 -4.83 -8.04 -27.29
CA VAL A 171 -5.51 -9.32 -27.57
C VAL A 171 -7.02 -9.22 -27.30
N ASP A 172 -7.39 -8.69 -26.15
CA ASP A 172 -8.79 -8.47 -25.77
C ASP A 172 -8.96 -7.07 -25.12
N PRO A 173 -9.43 -6.07 -25.89
CA PRO A 173 -9.68 -4.72 -25.37
C PRO A 173 -10.73 -4.66 -24.25
N LYS A 174 -11.56 -5.71 -24.10
CA LYS A 174 -12.61 -5.81 -23.08
C LYS A 174 -12.12 -6.51 -21.80
N TYR A 175 -10.89 -7.00 -21.77
CA TYR A 175 -10.33 -7.66 -20.59
C TYR A 175 -9.96 -6.62 -19.51
N THR A 176 -10.97 -6.18 -18.77
CA THR A 176 -10.89 -5.05 -17.83
C THR A 176 -9.83 -5.24 -16.75
N MET A 177 -9.57 -6.49 -16.31
CA MET A 177 -8.53 -6.77 -15.31
C MET A 177 -7.12 -6.39 -15.80
N ALA A 178 -6.84 -6.54 -17.11
CA ALA A 178 -5.57 -6.07 -17.66
C ALA A 178 -5.47 -4.53 -17.64
N ARG A 179 -6.59 -3.81 -17.77
CA ARG A 179 -6.61 -2.36 -17.60
C ARG A 179 -6.28 -1.95 -16.16
N PHE A 180 -6.84 -2.66 -15.18
CA PHE A 180 -6.49 -2.44 -13.78
C PHE A 180 -5.01 -2.73 -13.51
N GLY A 181 -4.48 -3.86 -14.01
CA GLY A 181 -3.06 -4.19 -13.93
C GLY A 181 -2.16 -3.15 -14.61
N ARG A 182 -2.58 -2.64 -15.79
CA ARG A 182 -1.87 -1.55 -16.48
C ARG A 182 -1.84 -0.28 -15.65
N ALA A 183 -2.96 0.10 -15.05
CA ALA A 183 -3.03 1.26 -14.15
C ALA A 183 -2.07 1.11 -12.95
N GLN A 184 -2.00 -0.08 -12.35
CA GLN A 184 -1.05 -0.36 -11.26
C GLN A 184 0.40 -0.27 -11.73
N ALA A 185 0.74 -0.82 -12.90
CA ALA A 185 2.09 -0.71 -13.48
C ALA A 185 2.46 0.75 -13.79
N LEU A 186 1.55 1.53 -14.37
CA LEU A 186 1.73 2.97 -14.61
C LEU A 186 1.94 3.74 -13.31
N HIS A 187 1.19 3.40 -12.26
CA HIS A 187 1.35 3.98 -10.92
C HIS A 187 2.76 3.72 -10.36
N GLN A 188 3.25 2.48 -10.47
CA GLN A 188 4.61 2.11 -10.04
C GLN A 188 5.70 2.81 -10.86
N LEU A 189 5.44 3.08 -12.15
CA LEU A 189 6.31 3.83 -13.05
C LEU A 189 6.15 5.36 -12.91
N HIS A 190 5.39 5.82 -11.92
CA HIS A 190 5.13 7.24 -11.63
C HIS A 190 4.44 8.01 -12.78
N ARG A 191 3.74 7.30 -13.68
CA ARG A 191 2.93 7.86 -14.77
C ARG A 191 1.49 8.12 -14.30
N MET A 192 1.35 9.02 -13.30
CA MET A 192 0.10 9.21 -12.54
C MET A 192 -1.09 9.65 -13.40
N PRO A 193 -0.98 10.59 -14.37
CA PRO A 193 -2.12 10.96 -15.21
C PRO A 193 -2.72 9.77 -15.97
N GLU A 194 -1.86 8.91 -16.49
CA GLU A 194 -2.28 7.73 -17.24
C GLU A 194 -2.87 6.65 -16.32
N ALA A 195 -2.27 6.47 -15.15
CA ALA A 195 -2.81 5.56 -14.13
C ALA A 195 -4.22 5.97 -13.70
N VAL A 196 -4.45 7.25 -13.42
CA VAL A 196 -5.77 7.81 -13.04
C VAL A 196 -6.80 7.58 -14.15
N ALA A 197 -6.42 7.80 -15.42
CA ALA A 197 -7.30 7.57 -16.55
C ALA A 197 -7.71 6.09 -16.68
N ASP A 198 -6.76 5.17 -16.50
CA ASP A 198 -7.04 3.73 -16.58
C ASP A 198 -7.86 3.20 -15.40
N TYR A 199 -7.57 3.67 -14.17
CA TYR A 199 -8.45 3.38 -13.03
C TYR A 199 -9.87 3.89 -13.28
N GLY A 200 -10.03 5.09 -13.85
CA GLY A 200 -11.34 5.64 -14.22
C GLY A 200 -12.09 4.72 -15.17
N LYS A 201 -11.48 4.33 -16.30
CA LYS A 201 -12.08 3.42 -17.29
C LYS A 201 -12.38 2.03 -16.72
N PHE A 202 -11.58 1.54 -15.78
CA PHE A 202 -11.87 0.29 -15.08
C PHE A 202 -13.11 0.43 -14.20
N LEU A 203 -13.24 1.54 -13.47
CA LEU A 203 -14.35 1.82 -12.55
C LEU A 203 -15.67 2.11 -13.28
N GLU A 204 -15.65 2.52 -14.56
CA GLU A 204 -16.86 2.61 -15.39
C GLU A 204 -17.55 1.25 -15.56
N VAL A 205 -16.76 0.16 -15.59
CA VAL A 205 -17.27 -1.21 -15.73
C VAL A 205 -17.45 -1.90 -14.38
N HIS A 206 -16.62 -1.55 -13.40
CA HIS A 206 -16.59 -2.15 -12.06
C HIS A 206 -16.75 -1.06 -10.98
N PRO A 207 -17.92 -0.40 -10.89
CA PRO A 207 -18.12 0.76 -10.00
C PRO A 207 -17.92 0.42 -8.51
N ASP A 208 -18.17 -0.82 -8.10
CA ASP A 208 -18.08 -1.28 -6.71
C ASP A 208 -16.69 -1.83 -6.33
N TYR A 209 -15.69 -1.69 -7.21
CA TYR A 209 -14.34 -2.20 -6.93
C TYR A 209 -13.57 -1.20 -6.05
N HIS A 210 -13.73 -1.33 -4.73
CA HIS A 210 -13.21 -0.38 -3.73
C HIS A 210 -11.69 -0.19 -3.79
N GLU A 211 -10.96 -1.27 -4.09
CA GLU A 211 -9.50 -1.24 -4.19
C GLU A 211 -9.03 -0.32 -5.33
N ALA A 212 -9.61 -0.45 -6.53
CA ALA A 212 -9.28 0.42 -7.65
C ALA A 212 -9.62 1.89 -7.37
N ARG A 213 -10.71 2.14 -6.64
CA ARG A 213 -11.11 3.47 -6.20
C ARG A 213 -10.09 4.08 -5.24
N SER A 214 -9.62 3.30 -4.26
CA SER A 214 -8.56 3.74 -3.34
C SER A 214 -7.23 4.03 -4.06
N TYR A 215 -6.82 3.18 -5.00
CA TYR A 215 -5.63 3.45 -5.83
C TYR A 215 -5.78 4.72 -6.67
N ARG A 216 -6.97 4.93 -7.26
CA ARG A 216 -7.25 6.14 -8.03
C ARG A 216 -7.19 7.39 -7.14
N LEU A 217 -7.81 7.35 -5.96
CA LEU A 217 -7.75 8.43 -4.97
C LEU A 217 -6.30 8.76 -4.58
N PHE A 218 -5.50 7.75 -4.31
CA PHE A 218 -4.09 7.95 -3.96
C PHE A 218 -3.29 8.56 -5.12
N ALA A 219 -3.51 8.11 -6.37
CA ALA A 219 -2.85 8.65 -7.56
C ALA A 219 -3.25 10.10 -7.86
N LEU A 220 -4.52 10.46 -7.61
CA LEU A 220 -5.05 11.83 -7.79
C LEU A 220 -4.29 12.86 -6.95
N HIS A 221 -3.74 12.47 -5.80
CA HIS A 221 -2.91 13.37 -4.98
C HIS A 221 -1.65 13.88 -5.68
N SER A 222 -1.14 13.16 -6.66
CA SER A 222 0.04 13.56 -7.43
C SER A 222 -0.29 14.49 -8.60
N LEU A 223 -1.57 14.76 -8.86
CA LEU A 223 -2.00 15.67 -9.94
C LEU A 223 -2.16 17.09 -9.43
N GLU A 224 -1.47 18.04 -10.08
CA GLU A 224 -1.64 19.46 -9.81
C GLU A 224 -2.93 20.04 -10.39
N THR A 225 -3.50 19.36 -11.39
CA THR A 225 -4.67 19.82 -12.15
C THR A 225 -6.00 19.58 -11.45
N ILE A 226 -6.05 18.69 -10.44
CA ILE A 226 -7.28 18.44 -9.69
C ILE A 226 -7.44 19.50 -8.59
N SER A 227 -8.61 20.13 -8.50
CA SER A 227 -8.96 21.01 -7.39
C SER A 227 -9.17 20.19 -6.10
N ARG A 228 -9.10 20.84 -4.96
CA ARG A 228 -9.37 20.17 -3.68
C ARG A 228 -10.82 19.76 -3.53
N GLU A 229 -11.75 20.54 -4.13
CA GLU A 229 -13.18 20.26 -4.16
C GLU A 229 -13.49 19.01 -5.01
N GLU A 230 -12.89 18.89 -6.19
CA GLU A 230 -13.00 17.68 -7.03
C GLU A 230 -12.40 16.46 -6.31
N LEU A 231 -11.23 16.63 -5.69
CA LEU A 231 -10.61 15.55 -4.92
C LEU A 231 -11.48 15.13 -3.73
N PHE A 232 -12.12 16.08 -3.04
CA PHE A 232 -13.07 15.80 -1.97
C PHE A 232 -14.29 15.04 -2.49
N ALA A 233 -14.87 15.47 -3.62
CA ALA A 233 -16.01 14.79 -4.24
C ALA A 233 -15.71 13.33 -4.58
N GLU A 234 -14.49 13.02 -5.05
CA GLU A 234 -14.03 11.64 -5.30
C GLU A 234 -13.97 10.79 -4.01
N HIS A 235 -13.58 11.39 -2.87
CA HIS A 235 -13.61 10.70 -1.57
C HIS A 235 -15.03 10.46 -1.09
N VAL A 236 -15.93 11.44 -1.22
CA VAL A 236 -17.35 11.28 -0.88
C VAL A 236 -17.99 10.18 -1.74
N GLU A 237 -17.63 10.10 -3.02
CA GLU A 237 -18.08 9.03 -3.91
C GLU A 237 -17.59 7.65 -3.46
N PHE A 238 -16.35 7.54 -2.95
CA PHE A 238 -15.87 6.30 -2.33
C PHE A 238 -16.79 5.89 -1.17
N GLY A 239 -17.07 6.81 -0.24
CA GLY A 239 -17.96 6.54 0.90
C GLY A 239 -19.38 6.15 0.46
N ARG A 240 -19.91 6.76 -0.60
CA ARG A 240 -21.21 6.42 -1.19
C ARG A 240 -21.23 4.98 -1.73
N VAL A 241 -20.17 4.58 -2.42
CA VAL A 241 -20.04 3.23 -3.02
C VAL A 241 -19.83 2.16 -1.96
N VAL A 242 -19.01 2.42 -0.94
CA VAL A 242 -18.86 1.51 0.20
C VAL A 242 -20.18 1.30 0.92
N GLY A 243 -21.04 2.31 0.92
CA GLY A 243 -22.38 2.27 1.50
C GLY A 243 -22.43 2.68 2.96
N GLN A 244 -23.66 2.89 3.41
CA GLN A 244 -23.95 3.21 4.80
C GLN A 244 -24.58 1.99 5.47
N PHE A 245 -24.14 1.70 6.68
CA PHE A 245 -24.63 0.59 7.48
C PHE A 245 -25.31 1.11 8.74
N PRO A 246 -26.31 0.40 9.29
CA PRO A 246 -26.89 0.75 10.57
C PRO A 246 -25.81 0.84 11.65
N ILE A 247 -25.90 1.87 12.51
CA ILE A 247 -24.99 2.01 13.64
C ILE A 247 -25.34 0.91 14.65
N PRO A 248 -24.40 0.00 14.99
CA PRO A 248 -24.64 -1.04 15.97
C PRO A 248 -24.90 -0.43 17.36
N ASP A 249 -25.68 -1.12 18.17
CA ASP A 249 -25.75 -0.81 19.60
C ASP A 249 -24.50 -1.38 20.29
N PHE A 250 -23.66 -0.49 20.80
CA PHE A 250 -22.44 -0.86 21.50
C PHE A 250 -22.71 -1.10 22.97
N SER A 251 -22.27 -2.26 23.48
CA SER A 251 -22.35 -2.63 24.90
C SER A 251 -21.26 -1.98 25.77
N ASN A 252 -20.35 -1.21 25.17
CA ASN A 252 -19.28 -0.51 25.88
C ASN A 252 -19.87 0.44 26.94
N PRO A 253 -19.46 0.33 28.24
CA PRO A 253 -19.99 1.18 29.29
C PRO A 253 -19.66 2.66 29.03
N PRO A 254 -20.66 3.57 29.00
CA PRO A 254 -20.43 4.98 28.69
C PRO A 254 -19.92 5.75 29.92
N GLN A 255 -18.78 5.30 30.46
CA GLN A 255 -18.10 5.91 31.62
C GLN A 255 -16.92 6.75 31.13
N PRO A 256 -16.95 8.07 31.29
CA PRO A 256 -15.97 9.00 30.70
C PRO A 256 -14.53 8.81 31.16
N HIS A 257 -14.32 8.27 32.38
CA HIS A 257 -13.02 8.22 33.05
C HIS A 257 -12.44 6.81 33.21
N ARG A 258 -13.14 5.77 32.75
CA ARG A 258 -12.58 4.41 32.82
C ARG A 258 -11.39 4.21 31.90
N ARG A 259 -10.61 3.19 32.15
CA ARG A 259 -9.57 2.72 31.22
C ARG A 259 -10.21 2.32 29.89
N LEU A 260 -9.65 2.80 28.76
CA LEU A 260 -10.19 2.57 27.42
C LEU A 260 -9.43 1.48 26.67
N ARG A 261 -10.14 0.64 25.95
CA ARG A 261 -9.57 -0.27 24.94
C ARG A 261 -9.32 0.55 23.67
N LEU A 262 -8.06 0.88 23.44
CA LEU A 262 -7.62 1.61 22.26
C LEU A 262 -7.08 0.63 21.24
N ALA A 263 -7.77 0.48 20.12
CA ALA A 263 -7.34 -0.37 19.03
C ALA A 263 -6.76 0.44 17.88
N ILE A 264 -5.69 -0.05 17.26
CA ILE A 264 -5.04 0.55 16.09
C ILE A 264 -4.94 -0.52 15.01
N LEU A 265 -5.54 -0.28 13.85
CA LEU A 265 -5.51 -1.16 12.68
C LEU A 265 -4.58 -0.60 11.61
N SER A 266 -3.55 -1.35 11.23
CA SER A 266 -2.61 -0.91 10.20
C SER A 266 -1.82 -2.07 9.57
N PRO A 267 -1.53 -2.01 8.27
CA PRO A 267 -0.51 -2.84 7.62
C PRO A 267 0.92 -2.37 7.93
N ASP A 268 1.09 -1.21 8.57
CA ASP A 268 2.35 -0.49 8.71
C ASP A 268 2.97 -0.56 10.12
N LEU A 269 2.52 -1.51 10.95
CA LEU A 269 3.11 -1.82 12.26
C LEU A 269 4.44 -2.62 12.09
N ARG A 270 5.35 -2.06 11.32
CA ARG A 270 6.64 -2.61 10.89
C ARG A 270 7.60 -1.48 10.49
N ALA A 271 8.76 -1.79 9.90
CA ALA A 271 9.65 -0.79 9.30
C ALA A 271 8.93 -0.07 8.14
N HIS A 272 8.25 0.99 8.48
CA HIS A 272 7.46 1.85 7.60
C HIS A 272 7.45 3.29 8.12
N SER A 273 7.23 4.25 7.23
CA SER A 273 7.19 5.68 7.58
C SER A 273 6.26 5.99 8.76
N CYS A 274 5.07 5.38 8.81
CA CYS A 274 4.11 5.60 9.90
C CYS A 274 4.65 5.19 11.27
N ALA A 275 5.51 4.17 11.33
CA ALA A 275 6.01 3.65 12.60
C ALA A 275 6.88 4.67 13.33
N TYR A 276 7.67 5.49 12.63
CA TYR A 276 8.51 6.53 13.24
C TYR A 276 7.72 7.65 13.94
N PHE A 277 6.45 7.78 13.59
CA PHE A 277 5.52 8.73 14.19
C PHE A 277 4.62 8.09 15.25
N LEU A 278 4.26 6.82 15.06
CA LEU A 278 3.38 6.09 15.98
C LEU A 278 4.11 5.56 17.20
N GLU A 279 5.29 4.93 17.02
CA GLU A 279 6.02 4.25 18.07
C GLU A 279 6.27 5.15 19.30
N PRO A 280 6.76 6.41 19.15
CA PRO A 280 6.95 7.28 20.30
C PRO A 280 5.65 7.66 21.02
N LEU A 281 4.52 7.72 20.33
CA LEU A 281 3.23 7.97 20.96
C LEU A 281 2.81 6.82 21.87
N ILE A 282 2.81 5.59 21.32
CA ILE A 282 2.32 4.43 22.06
C ILE A 282 3.26 3.98 23.19
N GLN A 283 4.57 4.25 23.07
CA GLN A 283 5.55 3.97 24.12
C GLN A 283 5.38 4.86 25.37
N HIS A 284 4.79 6.05 25.20
CA HIS A 284 4.57 7.03 26.27
C HIS A 284 3.09 7.20 26.62
N LEU A 285 2.20 6.39 26.02
CA LEU A 285 0.80 6.38 26.36
C LEU A 285 0.60 5.79 27.79
N ASP A 286 -0.22 6.45 28.61
CA ASP A 286 -0.44 5.99 29.99
C ASP A 286 -1.21 4.65 30.01
N PRO A 287 -0.60 3.55 30.49
CA PRO A 287 -1.24 2.24 30.53
C PRO A 287 -2.37 2.16 31.58
N ALA A 288 -2.46 3.10 32.54
CA ALA A 288 -3.59 3.21 33.42
C ALA A 288 -4.84 3.76 32.74
N GLU A 289 -4.66 4.60 31.73
CA GLU A 289 -5.77 5.16 30.96
C GLU A 289 -6.15 4.32 29.73
N PHE A 290 -5.18 3.63 29.11
CA PHE A 290 -5.37 2.92 27.85
C PHE A 290 -4.89 1.48 27.91
N GLU A 291 -5.71 0.56 27.42
CA GLU A 291 -5.36 -0.82 27.11
C GLU A 291 -5.18 -0.92 25.59
N LEU A 292 -3.93 -1.09 25.13
CA LEU A 292 -3.58 -0.99 23.72
C LEU A 292 -3.76 -2.32 22.99
N TYR A 293 -4.56 -2.30 21.92
CA TYR A 293 -4.77 -3.39 20.96
C TYR A 293 -4.13 -3.02 19.64
N LEU A 294 -3.22 -3.84 19.12
CA LEU A 294 -2.59 -3.63 17.82
C LEU A 294 -3.04 -4.71 16.82
N TYR A 295 -3.65 -4.28 15.73
CA TYR A 295 -4.15 -5.13 14.66
C TYR A 295 -3.25 -4.99 13.44
N HIS A 296 -2.40 -6.00 13.21
CA HIS A 296 -1.40 -6.02 12.15
C HIS A 296 -1.93 -6.73 10.91
N ASP A 297 -1.93 -6.06 9.76
CA ASP A 297 -2.44 -6.61 8.51
C ASP A 297 -1.38 -6.64 7.41
N HIS A 298 -0.20 -7.19 7.73
CA HIS A 298 0.89 -7.36 6.77
C HIS A 298 1.68 -8.64 7.07
N PHE A 299 2.18 -9.31 6.03
CA PHE A 299 2.93 -10.57 6.17
C PHE A 299 4.33 -10.40 6.79
N ARG A 300 4.95 -9.22 6.61
CA ARG A 300 6.27 -8.92 7.19
C ARG A 300 6.14 -8.47 8.63
N LYS A 301 6.97 -9.05 9.49
CA LYS A 301 7.26 -8.58 10.85
C LYS A 301 8.78 -8.39 10.97
N ASP A 302 9.19 -7.38 11.69
CA ASP A 302 10.59 -6.97 11.85
C ASP A 302 10.87 -6.45 13.28
N ALA A 303 12.04 -5.88 13.48
CA ALA A 303 12.44 -5.36 14.79
C ALA A 303 11.49 -4.26 15.31
N ILE A 304 10.88 -3.46 14.44
CA ILE A 304 9.87 -2.46 14.84
C ILE A 304 8.61 -3.16 15.28
N SER A 305 8.10 -4.14 14.52
CA SER A 305 6.95 -4.95 14.93
C SER A 305 7.17 -5.58 16.32
N ALA A 306 8.38 -6.08 16.59
CA ALA A 306 8.74 -6.67 17.90
C ALA A 306 8.75 -5.63 19.04
N ARG A 307 9.13 -4.37 18.77
CA ARG A 307 9.07 -3.29 19.76
C ARG A 307 7.62 -2.87 20.03
N LEU A 308 6.82 -2.69 18.98
CA LEU A 308 5.40 -2.34 19.08
C LEU A 308 4.61 -3.41 19.84
N LEU A 309 4.91 -4.69 19.59
CA LEU A 309 4.30 -5.82 20.31
C LEU A 309 4.51 -5.72 21.83
N LYS A 310 5.68 -5.24 22.30
CA LYS A 310 5.95 -5.08 23.74
C LYS A 310 5.07 -4.03 24.41
N SER A 311 4.57 -3.04 23.66
CA SER A 311 3.68 -2.00 24.17
C SER A 311 2.20 -2.40 24.11
N ALA A 312 1.86 -3.47 23.39
CA ALA A 312 0.48 -3.91 23.19
C ALA A 312 0.04 -4.85 24.32
N ALA A 313 -1.17 -4.63 24.85
CA ALA A 313 -1.86 -5.62 25.69
C ALA A 313 -2.37 -6.79 24.83
N VAL A 314 -2.80 -6.51 23.62
CA VAL A 314 -3.27 -7.49 22.66
C VAL A 314 -2.68 -7.21 21.27
N TRP A 315 -2.16 -8.27 20.63
CA TRP A 315 -1.72 -8.24 19.22
C TRP A 315 -2.54 -9.24 18.42
N ARG A 316 -3.06 -8.82 17.25
CA ARG A 316 -3.78 -9.68 16.31
C ARG A 316 -3.16 -9.59 14.93
N ASP A 317 -3.00 -10.72 14.26
CA ASP A 317 -2.59 -10.78 12.85
C ASP A 317 -3.81 -11.04 11.96
N PHE A 318 -4.00 -10.17 10.96
CA PHE A 318 -5.14 -10.22 10.05
C PHE A 318 -4.82 -10.71 8.65
N VAL A 319 -3.54 -10.90 8.35
CA VAL A 319 -3.11 -11.41 7.04
C VAL A 319 -3.85 -12.71 6.67
N GLY A 320 -4.37 -12.73 5.44
CA GLY A 320 -5.10 -13.88 4.91
C GLY A 320 -6.51 -14.07 5.48
N LYS A 321 -6.96 -13.24 6.44
CA LYS A 321 -8.33 -13.31 6.96
C LYS A 321 -9.29 -12.53 6.07
N SER A 322 -10.49 -13.10 5.89
CA SER A 322 -11.59 -12.39 5.22
C SER A 322 -12.05 -11.18 6.05
N ASN A 323 -12.68 -10.20 5.39
CA ASN A 323 -13.25 -9.04 6.08
C ASN A 323 -14.24 -9.43 7.17
N SER A 324 -15.07 -10.46 6.94
CA SER A 324 -16.02 -10.98 7.94
C SER A 324 -15.33 -11.57 9.16
N ALA A 325 -14.22 -12.30 8.98
CA ALA A 325 -13.43 -12.83 10.08
C ALA A 325 -12.75 -11.73 10.89
N VAL A 326 -12.21 -10.70 10.21
CA VAL A 326 -11.60 -9.52 10.86
C VAL A 326 -12.65 -8.74 11.66
N GLU A 327 -13.83 -8.48 11.07
CA GLU A 327 -14.94 -7.85 11.75
C GLU A 327 -15.35 -8.61 13.02
N ALA A 328 -15.50 -9.93 12.94
CA ALA A 328 -15.87 -10.76 14.09
C ALA A 328 -14.83 -10.68 15.23
N ILE A 329 -13.53 -10.67 14.91
CA ILE A 329 -12.45 -10.52 15.90
C ILE A 329 -12.50 -9.15 16.56
N ILE A 330 -12.61 -8.06 15.78
CA ILE A 330 -12.65 -6.69 16.32
C ILE A 330 -13.88 -6.51 17.22
N ARG A 331 -15.06 -7.01 16.80
CA ARG A 331 -16.26 -6.95 17.63
C ARG A 331 -16.14 -7.79 18.91
N GLY A 332 -15.44 -8.94 18.86
CA GLY A 332 -15.15 -9.76 20.03
C GLY A 332 -14.20 -9.08 21.02
N ASP A 333 -13.22 -8.33 20.54
CA ASP A 333 -12.31 -7.52 21.37
C ASP A 333 -13.03 -6.27 21.96
N ALA A 334 -14.14 -5.84 21.36
CA ALA A 334 -14.97 -4.71 21.78
C ALA A 334 -14.16 -3.43 22.11
N PRO A 335 -13.36 -2.88 21.17
CA PRO A 335 -12.60 -1.66 21.40
C PRO A 335 -13.53 -0.47 21.65
N ASP A 336 -13.11 0.47 22.49
CA ASP A 336 -13.83 1.73 22.72
C ASP A 336 -13.53 2.74 21.60
N VAL A 337 -12.27 2.76 21.21
CA VAL A 337 -11.76 3.62 20.15
C VAL A 337 -10.96 2.75 19.17
N LEU A 338 -11.28 2.88 17.87
CA LEU A 338 -10.55 2.22 16.80
C LEU A 338 -9.93 3.27 15.88
N ILE A 339 -8.61 3.19 15.71
CA ILE A 339 -7.84 4.10 14.85
C ILE A 339 -7.44 3.37 13.56
N ASP A 340 -7.77 3.97 12.42
CA ASP A 340 -7.21 3.65 11.12
C ASP A 340 -5.93 4.43 10.89
N LEU A 341 -4.84 3.74 10.51
CA LEU A 341 -3.57 4.40 10.15
C LEU A 341 -3.24 4.31 8.67
N ALA A 342 -4.09 3.71 7.86
CA ALA A 342 -3.78 3.46 6.45
C ALA A 342 -4.60 4.34 5.50
N GLY A 343 -5.87 4.57 5.79
CA GLY A 343 -6.77 5.25 4.86
C GLY A 343 -6.79 4.56 3.50
N HIS A 344 -6.57 5.33 2.44
CA HIS A 344 -6.49 4.82 1.07
C HIS A 344 -5.07 4.40 0.63
N THR A 345 -4.12 4.27 1.57
CA THR A 345 -2.78 3.77 1.27
C THR A 345 -2.71 2.25 1.34
N GLY A 346 -1.93 1.64 0.44
CA GLY A 346 -1.60 0.22 0.50
C GLY A 346 -2.59 -0.71 -0.21
N MET A 347 -2.07 -1.89 -0.56
CA MET A 347 -2.78 -2.94 -1.29
C MET A 347 -3.85 -3.67 -0.46
N THR A 348 -3.84 -3.50 0.87
CA THR A 348 -4.70 -4.23 1.80
C THR A 348 -5.44 -3.29 2.74
N SER A 349 -5.89 -2.14 2.23
CA SER A 349 -6.68 -1.21 3.07
C SER A 349 -7.97 -1.87 3.54
N ARG A 350 -8.13 -1.96 4.87
CA ARG A 350 -9.39 -2.41 5.50
C ARG A 350 -10.38 -1.27 5.69
N LEU A 351 -10.15 -0.13 5.05
CA LEU A 351 -10.99 1.07 5.19
C LEU A 351 -12.51 0.78 4.99
N PRO A 352 -12.95 -0.06 4.02
CA PRO A 352 -14.36 -0.40 3.89
C PRO A 352 -14.99 -1.04 5.13
N LEU A 353 -14.21 -1.69 6.01
CA LEU A 353 -14.74 -2.25 7.26
C LEU A 353 -15.20 -1.17 8.24
N PHE A 354 -14.54 0.00 8.24
CA PHE A 354 -14.93 1.12 9.10
C PHE A 354 -16.33 1.65 8.79
N ALA A 355 -16.82 1.50 7.55
CA ALA A 355 -18.19 1.84 7.20
C ALA A 355 -19.23 1.05 8.01
N ARG A 356 -18.88 -0.18 8.46
CA ARG A 356 -19.72 -1.03 9.30
C ARG A 356 -19.72 -0.64 10.78
N ARG A 357 -18.98 0.36 11.15
CA ARG A 357 -18.80 0.87 12.51
C ARG A 357 -18.42 -0.24 13.50
N LEU A 358 -17.11 -0.43 13.65
CA LEU A 358 -16.55 -1.51 14.47
C LEU A 358 -16.28 -1.11 15.92
N ALA A 359 -16.34 0.19 16.22
CA ALA A 359 -16.15 0.74 17.57
C ALA A 359 -17.06 1.95 17.79
N PRO A 360 -17.39 2.28 19.06
CA PRO A 360 -18.11 3.49 19.44
C PRO A 360 -17.52 4.77 18.84
N VAL A 361 -16.17 4.88 18.84
CA VAL A 361 -15.43 6.00 18.27
C VAL A 361 -14.46 5.47 17.22
N GLN A 362 -14.50 6.03 16.02
CA GLN A 362 -13.59 5.72 14.93
C GLN A 362 -12.81 6.95 14.49
N ILE A 363 -11.49 6.81 14.38
CA ILE A 363 -10.55 7.91 14.11
C ILE A 363 -9.65 7.50 12.94
N THR A 364 -9.36 8.40 12.00
CA THR A 364 -8.26 8.23 11.06
C THR A 364 -7.11 9.17 11.41
N TYR A 365 -5.87 8.68 11.29
CA TYR A 365 -4.67 9.42 11.65
C TYR A 365 -3.45 8.93 10.87
N LEU A 366 -2.56 9.81 10.55
CA LEU A 366 -1.17 9.61 10.17
C LEU A 366 -0.93 9.10 8.73
N GLY A 367 -1.50 7.96 8.31
CA GLY A 367 -1.05 7.27 7.08
C GLY A 367 -1.55 7.89 5.79
N TYR A 368 -2.73 8.51 5.81
CA TYR A 368 -3.34 9.08 4.61
C TYR A 368 -3.56 10.59 4.74
N PRO A 369 -3.06 11.40 3.79
CA PRO A 369 -3.02 12.85 3.94
C PRO A 369 -4.30 13.56 3.46
N ASN A 370 -5.47 12.97 3.67
CA ASN A 370 -6.78 13.52 3.30
C ASN A 370 -7.91 12.87 4.11
N THR A 371 -9.16 13.28 3.85
CA THR A 371 -10.37 12.63 4.34
C THR A 371 -10.46 11.18 3.84
N THR A 372 -11.12 10.31 4.61
CA THR A 372 -11.43 8.93 4.18
C THR A 372 -12.64 8.86 3.24
N GLY A 373 -13.50 9.88 3.26
CA GLY A 373 -14.78 9.88 2.55
C GLY A 373 -15.88 9.09 3.25
N LEU A 374 -15.60 8.44 4.38
CA LEU A 374 -16.57 7.61 5.12
C LEU A 374 -17.35 8.42 6.15
N SER A 375 -18.67 8.42 6.07
CA SER A 375 -19.54 9.03 7.10
C SER A 375 -19.48 8.32 8.46
N ALA A 376 -19.00 7.09 8.49
CA ALA A 376 -18.81 6.32 9.72
C ALA A 376 -17.47 6.59 10.43
N MET A 377 -16.56 7.36 9.83
CA MET A 377 -15.34 7.82 10.47
C MET A 377 -15.64 9.13 11.22
N ASP A 378 -15.52 9.13 12.56
CA ASP A 378 -15.94 10.26 13.38
C ASP A 378 -14.96 11.43 13.35
N TYR A 379 -13.66 11.11 13.42
CA TYR A 379 -12.62 12.12 13.60
C TYR A 379 -11.40 11.84 12.72
N ARG A 380 -10.75 12.94 12.31
CA ARG A 380 -9.40 12.92 11.75
C ARG A 380 -8.47 13.78 12.60
N PHE A 381 -7.34 13.20 13.01
CA PHE A 381 -6.32 13.89 13.80
C PHE A 381 -5.36 14.65 12.88
N THR A 382 -5.15 15.92 13.19
CA THR A 382 -4.39 16.88 12.39
C THR A 382 -3.89 18.06 13.23
N ASP A 383 -3.41 19.14 12.60
CA ASP A 383 -3.07 20.42 13.24
C ASP A 383 -3.56 21.63 12.44
N ASP A 384 -3.51 22.81 13.06
CA ASP A 384 -4.02 24.04 12.45
C ASP A 384 -3.19 24.56 11.25
N VAL A 385 -1.94 24.08 11.08
CA VAL A 385 -1.09 24.45 9.93
C VAL A 385 -1.42 23.60 8.72
N ALA A 386 -1.53 22.27 8.93
CA ALA A 386 -1.85 21.32 7.87
C ALA A 386 -3.33 21.46 7.43
N ASP A 387 -4.23 21.69 8.39
CA ASP A 387 -5.67 21.81 8.15
C ASP A 387 -6.23 23.05 8.89
N PRO A 388 -6.13 24.25 8.32
CA PRO A 388 -6.66 25.47 8.91
C PRO A 388 -8.18 25.41 9.17
N ARG A 389 -8.64 26.05 10.25
CA ARG A 389 -10.05 26.06 10.65
C ARG A 389 -10.93 26.72 9.58
N GLY A 390 -12.12 26.16 9.40
CA GLY A 390 -13.10 26.60 8.39
C GLY A 390 -12.75 26.15 6.98
N ASP A 391 -11.53 26.41 6.53
CA ASP A 391 -11.05 26.06 5.18
C ASP A 391 -10.99 24.54 4.97
N ALA A 392 -10.29 23.83 5.85
CA ALA A 392 -10.14 22.38 5.74
C ALA A 392 -11.38 21.59 6.21
N ASP A 393 -12.19 22.17 7.10
CA ASP A 393 -13.41 21.52 7.59
C ASP A 393 -14.44 21.34 6.45
N ALA A 394 -14.44 22.22 5.44
CA ALA A 394 -15.35 22.16 4.30
C ALA A 394 -15.08 20.98 3.34
N VAL A 395 -13.89 20.40 3.41
CA VAL A 395 -13.44 19.30 2.53
C VAL A 395 -13.02 18.04 3.30
N ALA A 396 -13.66 17.80 4.44
CA ALA A 396 -13.48 16.61 5.26
C ALA A 396 -14.84 16.01 5.63
N THR A 397 -14.98 14.69 5.57
CA THR A 397 -16.16 13.97 6.09
C THR A 397 -16.09 13.77 7.60
N GLU A 398 -14.89 13.77 8.15
CA GLU A 398 -14.61 13.63 9.58
C GLU A 398 -14.58 14.99 10.29
N ARG A 399 -14.89 15.01 11.59
CA ARG A 399 -14.59 16.16 12.43
C ARG A 399 -13.08 16.24 12.66
N LEU A 400 -12.47 17.38 12.32
CA LEU A 400 -11.03 17.60 12.47
C LEU A 400 -10.68 17.91 13.93
N VAL A 401 -9.80 17.11 14.53
CA VAL A 401 -9.22 17.32 15.86
C VAL A 401 -7.79 17.80 15.67
N ARG A 402 -7.54 19.06 16.04
CA ARG A 402 -6.27 19.75 15.79
C ARG A 402 -5.42 19.82 17.04
N PHE A 403 -4.21 19.29 16.92
CA PHE A 403 -3.20 19.39 17.98
C PHE A 403 -2.41 20.70 17.86
N ALA A 404 -2.04 21.26 18.97
CA ALA A 404 -1.16 22.41 19.04
C ALA A 404 0.17 22.03 19.73
N PRO A 405 1.33 22.41 19.19
CA PRO A 405 1.55 23.16 17.97
C PRO A 405 1.53 22.31 16.69
N THR A 406 1.57 20.98 16.75
CA THR A 406 1.55 20.08 15.61
C THR A 406 0.95 18.72 15.99
N ALA A 407 0.38 18.01 15.01
CA ALA A 407 -0.10 16.64 15.15
C ALA A 407 1.04 15.60 15.03
N TRP A 408 2.20 16.02 14.63
CA TRP A 408 3.32 15.11 14.34
C TRP A 408 4.20 14.90 15.56
N THR A 409 4.73 13.70 15.70
CA THR A 409 5.84 13.35 16.58
C THR A 409 6.81 12.50 15.78
N TYR A 410 8.10 12.65 16.00
CA TYR A 410 9.10 11.93 15.22
C TYR A 410 10.20 11.36 16.12
N ALA A 411 10.41 10.05 16.03
CA ALA A 411 11.56 9.39 16.61
C ALA A 411 12.52 8.93 15.50
N ALA A 412 13.69 9.50 15.47
CA ALA A 412 14.73 9.03 14.55
C ALA A 412 15.17 7.60 14.92
N PRO A 413 15.61 6.79 13.94
CA PRO A 413 16.20 5.48 14.24
C PRO A 413 17.33 5.60 15.26
N PRO A 414 17.43 4.63 16.23
CA PRO A 414 18.46 4.68 17.27
C PRO A 414 19.89 4.67 16.76
N ASP A 415 20.09 4.08 15.58
CA ASP A 415 21.37 3.96 14.86
C ASP A 415 21.59 5.06 13.81
N ALA A 416 20.81 6.16 13.90
CA ALA A 416 20.99 7.29 13.00
C ALA A 416 22.41 7.87 13.08
N PRO A 417 23.11 8.09 11.95
CA PRO A 417 24.46 8.62 11.93
C PRO A 417 24.56 10.00 12.59
N ALA A 418 25.73 10.37 13.04
CA ALA A 418 26.02 11.74 13.47
C ALA A 418 25.75 12.73 12.32
N VAL A 419 25.46 13.97 12.65
CA VAL A 419 25.36 15.04 11.63
C VAL A 419 26.74 15.22 11.01
N GLY A 420 26.82 15.07 9.68
CA GLY A 420 28.07 15.31 8.94
C GLY A 420 28.42 16.78 8.84
N PRO A 421 29.68 17.12 8.53
CA PRO A 421 30.08 18.49 8.24
C PRO A 421 29.33 19.00 7.00
N VAL A 422 29.33 20.33 6.81
CA VAL A 422 28.88 20.90 5.51
C VAL A 422 29.77 20.31 4.41
N PRO A 423 29.20 19.85 3.29
CA PRO A 423 30.01 19.38 2.17
C PRO A 423 31.09 20.40 1.76
N CYS A 424 32.27 19.88 1.42
CA CYS A 424 33.47 20.71 1.16
C CYS A 424 33.17 21.79 0.11
N THR A 425 33.72 22.99 0.33
CA THR A 425 33.56 24.12 -0.60
C THR A 425 34.13 23.87 -1.99
N THR A 426 34.99 22.87 -2.15
CA THR A 426 35.52 22.43 -3.45
C THR A 426 34.59 21.51 -4.22
N GLN A 427 33.50 21.04 -3.60
CA GLN A 427 32.47 20.23 -4.28
C GLN A 427 31.32 21.13 -4.75
N PRO A 428 30.63 20.75 -5.83
CA PRO A 428 29.40 21.41 -6.26
C PRO A 428 28.37 21.48 -5.15
N PHE A 429 27.66 22.61 -5.01
CA PHE A 429 26.54 22.72 -4.10
C PHE A 429 25.48 21.69 -4.48
N THR A 430 25.03 20.89 -3.51
CA THR A 430 24.12 19.76 -3.80
C THR A 430 22.76 20.00 -3.16
N PHE A 431 21.76 20.24 -4.00
CA PHE A 431 20.37 20.10 -3.60
C PHE A 431 19.98 18.62 -3.57
N GLY A 432 19.03 18.23 -2.71
CA GLY A 432 18.61 16.83 -2.63
C GLY A 432 17.10 16.67 -2.50
N CYS A 433 16.53 15.63 -3.11
CA CYS A 433 15.16 15.21 -2.86
C CYS A 433 15.11 13.69 -2.69
N PHE A 434 14.68 13.24 -1.50
CA PHE A 434 14.56 11.82 -1.17
C PHE A 434 13.09 11.37 -1.04
N ASN A 435 12.17 12.23 -1.48
CA ASN A 435 10.76 11.87 -1.57
C ASN A 435 10.54 10.77 -2.61
N ASN A 436 9.45 10.01 -2.44
CA ASN A 436 9.04 9.06 -3.46
C ASN A 436 8.99 9.75 -4.84
N PRO A 437 9.70 9.25 -5.85
CA PRO A 437 9.73 9.84 -7.20
C PRO A 437 8.34 10.10 -7.80
N ALA A 438 7.33 9.31 -7.42
CA ALA A 438 5.94 9.53 -7.81
C ALA A 438 5.39 10.94 -7.46
N LYS A 439 5.99 11.61 -6.48
CA LYS A 439 5.61 12.96 -6.05
C LYS A 439 6.26 14.08 -6.88
N ILE A 440 7.20 13.73 -7.76
CA ILE A 440 7.95 14.69 -8.59
C ILE A 440 7.15 15.00 -9.85
N THR A 441 6.47 16.14 -9.88
CA THR A 441 5.71 16.63 -11.03
C THR A 441 6.59 17.36 -12.04
N ASP A 442 6.11 17.56 -13.28
CA ASP A 442 6.84 18.34 -14.28
C ASP A 442 6.93 19.83 -13.90
N ALA A 443 5.90 20.38 -13.26
CA ALA A 443 5.95 21.74 -12.74
C ALA A 443 7.03 21.88 -11.65
N MET A 444 7.15 20.88 -10.76
CA MET A 444 8.19 20.87 -9.73
C MET A 444 9.60 20.75 -10.34
N ILE A 445 9.77 19.96 -11.39
CA ILE A 445 11.02 19.89 -12.16
C ILE A 445 11.36 21.28 -12.76
N GLY A 446 10.35 22.00 -13.27
CA GLY A 446 10.54 23.36 -13.78
C GLY A 446 11.07 24.33 -12.70
N VAL A 447 10.52 24.27 -11.48
CA VAL A 447 10.99 25.06 -10.33
C VAL A 447 12.43 24.69 -9.94
N TRP A 448 12.74 23.39 -9.86
CA TRP A 448 14.10 22.93 -9.56
C TRP A 448 15.11 23.30 -10.65
N ALA A 449 14.70 23.28 -11.91
CA ALA A 449 15.53 23.76 -13.01
C ALA A 449 15.87 25.25 -12.88
N GLN A 450 14.93 26.09 -12.41
CA GLN A 450 15.20 27.49 -12.12
C GLN A 450 16.21 27.64 -10.98
N ILE A 451 16.10 26.84 -9.90
CA ILE A 451 17.09 26.84 -8.81
C ILE A 451 18.48 26.51 -9.36
N LEU A 452 18.61 25.44 -10.15
CA LEU A 452 19.90 25.02 -10.72
C LEU A 452 20.49 26.07 -11.68
N LYS A 453 19.67 26.84 -12.38
CA LYS A 453 20.11 27.96 -13.21
C LYS A 453 20.52 29.18 -12.37
N THR A 454 19.83 29.44 -11.26
CA THR A 454 20.13 30.57 -10.35
C THR A 454 21.38 30.33 -9.51
N VAL A 455 21.69 29.05 -9.21
CA VAL A 455 22.90 28.65 -8.48
C VAL A 455 23.83 27.90 -9.45
N PRO A 456 24.77 28.60 -10.12
CA PRO A 456 25.70 27.95 -11.04
C PRO A 456 26.50 26.85 -10.33
N ASP A 457 26.93 25.84 -11.10
CA ASP A 457 27.72 24.69 -10.62
C ASP A 457 27.08 23.85 -9.51
N SER A 458 25.79 24.09 -9.17
CA SER A 458 25.05 23.23 -8.28
C SER A 458 24.55 21.98 -9.01
N ARG A 459 24.25 20.93 -8.24
CA ARG A 459 23.65 19.70 -8.75
C ARG A 459 22.43 19.30 -7.93
N LEU A 460 21.60 18.43 -8.48
CA LEU A 460 20.46 17.85 -7.79
C LEU A 460 20.64 16.34 -7.63
N LEU A 461 20.59 15.87 -6.39
CA LEU A 461 20.61 14.46 -6.03
C LEU A 461 19.20 14.00 -5.76
N LEU A 462 18.69 13.07 -6.57
CA LEU A 462 17.41 12.40 -6.39
C LEU A 462 17.63 11.00 -5.83
N LYS A 463 16.91 10.64 -4.77
CA LYS A 463 16.97 9.29 -4.20
C LYS A 463 15.58 8.70 -4.05
N GLY A 464 15.39 7.51 -4.64
CA GLY A 464 14.09 6.86 -4.56
C GLY A 464 14.08 5.51 -5.28
N SER A 465 13.01 4.74 -5.06
CA SER A 465 12.82 3.44 -5.69
C SER A 465 12.71 3.55 -7.21
N GLY A 466 13.33 2.62 -7.92
CA GLY A 466 13.29 2.51 -9.39
C GLY A 466 14.42 3.22 -10.11
N PHE A 467 15.28 3.97 -9.43
CA PHE A 467 16.44 4.59 -10.06
C PHE A 467 17.60 3.63 -10.37
N ASN A 468 17.51 2.35 -10.00
CA ASN A 468 18.35 1.27 -10.53
C ASN A 468 18.02 0.91 -11.97
N GLU A 469 16.78 1.16 -12.43
CA GLU A 469 16.33 0.88 -13.80
C GLU A 469 16.78 1.99 -14.75
N ALA A 470 17.45 1.61 -15.86
CA ALA A 470 17.92 2.56 -16.88
C ALA A 470 16.76 3.39 -17.47
N ALA A 471 15.65 2.73 -17.80
CA ALA A 471 14.48 3.38 -18.38
C ALA A 471 13.87 4.46 -17.45
N THR A 472 13.83 4.21 -16.15
CA THR A 472 13.37 5.20 -15.17
C THR A 472 14.31 6.40 -15.14
N ARG A 473 15.63 6.18 -15.08
CA ARG A 473 16.62 7.27 -15.13
C ARG A 473 16.51 8.09 -16.42
N GLU A 474 16.39 7.44 -17.58
CA GLU A 474 16.21 8.10 -18.87
C GLU A 474 14.94 8.93 -18.91
N CYS A 475 13.84 8.42 -18.36
CA CYS A 475 12.59 9.14 -18.25
C CYS A 475 12.77 10.44 -17.45
N TYR A 476 13.37 10.39 -16.26
CA TYR A 476 13.60 11.59 -15.45
C TYR A 476 14.61 12.53 -16.12
N LEU A 477 15.69 12.02 -16.68
CA LEU A 477 16.66 12.84 -17.41
C LEU A 477 15.99 13.58 -18.58
N SER A 478 15.17 12.93 -19.37
CA SER A 478 14.43 13.56 -20.47
C SER A 478 13.50 14.68 -20.00
N ARG A 479 12.85 14.49 -18.81
CA ARG A 479 11.99 15.51 -18.20
C ARG A 479 12.80 16.75 -17.80
N PHE A 480 13.98 16.60 -17.18
CA PHE A 480 14.88 17.73 -16.85
C PHE A 480 15.47 18.39 -18.07
N THR A 481 15.83 17.62 -19.11
CA THR A 481 16.39 18.15 -20.37
C THR A 481 15.40 19.09 -21.06
N ARG A 482 14.09 18.85 -20.98
CA ARG A 482 13.07 19.79 -21.47
C ARG A 482 13.14 21.18 -20.83
N PHE A 483 13.69 21.27 -19.62
CA PHE A 483 13.91 22.53 -18.90
C PHE A 483 15.37 23.02 -19.02
N GLY A 484 16.19 22.40 -19.89
CA GLY A 484 17.57 22.81 -20.16
C GLY A 484 18.58 22.39 -19.08
N ILE A 485 18.30 21.32 -18.32
CA ILE A 485 19.21 20.75 -17.33
C ILE A 485 19.81 19.45 -17.89
N GLY A 486 21.15 19.42 -17.99
CA GLY A 486 21.89 18.26 -18.49
C GLY A 486 22.11 17.17 -17.44
N ALA A 487 22.55 16.00 -17.91
CA ALA A 487 22.82 14.84 -17.06
C ALA A 487 23.94 15.08 -16.03
N ASP A 488 24.88 15.95 -16.34
CA ASP A 488 26.00 16.37 -15.47
C ASP A 488 25.56 17.09 -14.19
N ARG A 489 24.34 17.66 -14.21
CA ARG A 489 23.73 18.37 -13.07
C ARG A 489 22.82 17.47 -12.23
N LEU A 490 22.63 16.19 -12.61
CA LEU A 490 21.69 15.27 -11.98
C LEU A 490 22.42 14.02 -11.49
N GLU A 491 22.12 13.63 -10.27
CA GLU A 491 22.51 12.34 -9.73
C GLU A 491 21.27 11.60 -9.25
N MET A 492 21.12 10.33 -9.61
CA MET A 492 19.98 9.51 -9.26
C MET A 492 20.46 8.25 -8.55
N ILE A 493 20.01 8.04 -7.31
CA ILE A 493 20.38 6.91 -6.45
C ILE A 493 19.12 6.13 -6.10
N ASP A 494 19.20 4.80 -6.19
CA ASP A 494 18.13 3.91 -5.73
C ASP A 494 18.14 3.76 -4.21
N ARG A 495 17.21 2.98 -3.69
CA ARG A 495 17.14 2.64 -2.27
C ARG A 495 18.45 2.02 -1.79
N THR A 496 18.84 2.37 -0.58
CA THR A 496 19.96 1.75 0.14
C THR A 496 19.49 0.51 0.88
N ALA A 497 20.43 -0.36 1.27
CA ALA A 497 20.12 -1.65 1.91
C ALA A 497 19.46 -1.51 3.29
N ASP A 498 19.78 -0.46 4.04
CA ASP A 498 19.34 -0.23 5.41
C ASP A 498 19.11 1.26 5.70
N THR A 499 18.51 1.55 6.86
CA THR A 499 18.14 2.90 7.27
C THR A 499 19.36 3.77 7.61
N THR A 500 20.42 3.20 8.19
CA THR A 500 21.65 3.92 8.52
C THR A 500 22.34 4.41 7.25
N SER A 501 22.49 3.54 6.27
CA SER A 501 23.00 3.89 4.92
C SER A 501 22.10 4.90 4.22
N HIS A 502 20.76 4.79 4.41
CA HIS A 502 19.82 5.77 3.87
C HIS A 502 20.08 7.17 4.45
N LEU A 503 20.17 7.29 5.76
CA LEU A 503 20.41 8.56 6.44
C LEU A 503 21.79 9.13 6.13
N ALA A 504 22.81 8.28 5.98
CA ALA A 504 24.16 8.73 5.64
C ALA A 504 24.24 9.45 4.27
N VAL A 505 23.32 9.19 3.33
CA VAL A 505 23.29 9.92 2.04
C VAL A 505 23.00 11.41 2.24
N TYR A 506 22.31 11.83 3.32
CA TYR A 506 22.10 13.24 3.64
C TYR A 506 23.40 14.01 3.90
N HIS A 507 24.52 13.34 4.22
CA HIS A 507 25.83 13.99 4.32
C HIS A 507 26.29 14.62 2.99
N ARG A 508 25.74 14.21 1.86
CA ARG A 508 26.05 14.68 0.52
C ARG A 508 25.14 15.81 0.05
N VAL A 509 24.15 16.19 0.87
CA VAL A 509 23.13 17.19 0.55
C VAL A 509 23.35 18.44 1.39
N ASP A 510 23.38 19.60 0.75
CA ASP A 510 23.47 20.91 1.39
C ASP A 510 22.08 21.43 1.81
N VAL A 511 21.09 21.34 0.91
CA VAL A 511 19.70 21.76 1.10
C VAL A 511 18.78 20.74 0.49
N ALA A 512 17.77 20.31 1.22
CA ALA A 512 16.73 19.42 0.73
C ALA A 512 15.57 20.22 0.09
N LEU A 513 15.08 19.72 -1.03
CA LEU A 513 13.96 20.28 -1.79
C LEU A 513 12.74 19.38 -1.66
N ASP A 514 11.68 19.89 -1.03
CA ASP A 514 10.43 19.16 -0.90
C ASP A 514 9.62 19.17 -2.20
N THR A 515 8.82 18.16 -2.41
CA THR A 515 7.96 18.01 -3.59
C THR A 515 6.62 18.77 -3.41
N PHE A 516 5.96 19.05 -4.52
CA PHE A 516 4.63 19.68 -4.56
C PHE A 516 3.78 19.07 -5.70
N PRO A 517 2.47 18.84 -5.54
CA PRO A 517 1.62 19.18 -4.38
C PRO A 517 1.71 18.21 -3.20
N TYR A 518 2.36 17.06 -3.32
CA TYR A 518 2.47 16.05 -2.28
C TYR A 518 3.83 16.11 -1.60
N HIS A 519 3.85 16.62 -0.36
CA HIS A 519 5.06 16.80 0.46
C HIS A 519 5.66 15.48 0.97
N GLY A 520 6.94 15.57 1.35
CA GLY A 520 7.57 14.62 2.25
C GLY A 520 7.06 14.81 3.68
N THR A 521 6.98 13.71 4.42
CA THR A 521 6.73 13.73 5.87
C THR A 521 7.96 13.17 6.57
N THR A 522 8.21 11.87 6.45
CA THR A 522 9.38 11.19 7.02
C THR A 522 10.67 11.77 6.47
N THR A 523 10.78 11.94 5.17
CA THR A 523 11.97 12.48 4.49
C THR A 523 12.28 13.91 4.92
N THR A 524 11.27 14.73 5.22
CA THR A 524 11.47 16.07 5.80
C THR A 524 12.06 15.95 7.22
N CYS A 525 11.51 15.10 8.06
CA CYS A 525 12.02 14.86 9.41
C CYS A 525 13.45 14.27 9.38
N GLU A 526 13.72 13.33 8.49
CA GLU A 526 15.06 12.75 8.27
C GLU A 526 16.09 13.80 7.86
N ALA A 527 15.76 14.64 6.86
CA ALA A 527 16.64 15.73 6.43
C ALA A 527 16.96 16.66 7.61
N LEU A 528 15.94 17.13 8.32
CA LEU A 528 16.11 18.01 9.49
C LEU A 528 16.95 17.34 10.58
N TRP A 529 16.70 16.05 10.86
CA TRP A 529 17.49 15.27 11.84
C TRP A 529 18.94 15.11 11.44
N MET A 530 19.20 14.98 10.13
CA MET A 530 20.55 14.90 9.57
C MET A 530 21.22 16.27 9.38
N GLY A 531 20.61 17.34 9.90
CA GLY A 531 21.14 18.69 9.84
C GLY A 531 20.96 19.38 8.48
N VAL A 532 20.11 18.86 7.60
CA VAL A 532 19.87 19.40 6.27
C VAL A 532 18.60 20.26 6.28
N PRO A 533 18.69 21.58 6.00
CA PRO A 533 17.50 22.43 5.88
C PRO A 533 16.64 21.99 4.71
N VAL A 534 15.33 22.12 4.86
CA VAL A 534 14.33 21.73 3.86
C VAL A 534 13.56 22.95 3.39
N VAL A 535 13.50 23.17 2.09
CA VAL A 535 12.60 24.17 1.49
C VAL A 535 11.30 23.46 1.08
N THR A 536 10.16 23.98 1.53
CA THR A 536 8.83 23.48 1.17
C THR A 536 7.95 24.62 0.64
N ARG A 537 6.91 24.28 -0.15
CA ARG A 537 5.94 25.23 -0.67
C ARG A 537 4.56 24.97 -0.10
N ARG A 538 3.98 25.93 0.61
CA ARG A 538 2.60 25.81 1.12
C ARG A 538 1.58 25.79 -0.01
N GLY A 539 0.62 24.85 0.06
CA GLY A 539 -0.50 24.74 -0.85
C GLY A 539 -1.86 24.91 -0.17
N ASP A 540 -2.91 24.40 -0.81
CA ASP A 540 -4.31 24.58 -0.45
C ASP A 540 -4.94 23.38 0.27
N ARG A 541 -4.22 22.27 0.42
CA ARG A 541 -4.73 21.02 0.99
C ARG A 541 -3.73 20.38 1.95
N HIS A 542 -4.18 19.47 2.81
CA HIS A 542 -3.37 18.83 3.86
C HIS A 542 -2.01 18.38 3.34
N MET A 543 -1.99 17.53 2.30
CA MET A 543 -0.75 16.96 1.77
C MET A 543 0.27 17.99 1.28
N SER A 544 -0.17 19.18 0.88
CA SER A 544 0.67 20.31 0.45
C SER A 544 0.94 21.32 1.58
N ARG A 545 0.61 20.97 2.82
CA ARG A 545 0.85 21.76 4.03
C ARG A 545 1.62 21.00 5.10
N VAL A 546 1.83 19.68 4.94
CA VAL A 546 2.58 18.85 5.91
C VAL A 546 4.00 19.40 6.13
N GLY A 547 4.75 19.69 5.07
CA GLY A 547 6.08 20.28 5.18
C GLY A 547 6.06 21.62 5.95
N ALA A 548 5.05 22.45 5.69
CA ALA A 548 4.87 23.71 6.42
C ALA A 548 4.56 23.48 7.91
N SER A 549 3.75 22.46 8.27
CA SER A 549 3.49 22.08 9.66
C SER A 549 4.78 21.65 10.37
N LEU A 550 5.55 20.76 9.74
CA LEU A 550 6.82 20.27 10.30
C LEU A 550 7.84 21.39 10.50
N LEU A 551 8.01 22.27 9.50
CA LEU A 551 8.94 23.40 9.60
C LEU A 551 8.49 24.43 10.65
N THR A 552 7.21 24.70 10.76
CA THR A 552 6.65 25.56 11.82
C THR A 552 6.93 24.96 13.21
N ALA A 553 6.75 23.65 13.36
CA ALA A 553 7.00 22.94 14.63
C ALA A 553 8.45 23.02 15.10
N VAL A 554 9.42 23.09 14.18
CA VAL A 554 10.85 23.24 14.50
C VAL A 554 11.34 24.70 14.46
N GLY A 555 10.43 25.67 14.34
CA GLY A 555 10.76 27.11 14.33
C GLY A 555 11.44 27.60 13.05
N ARG A 556 11.21 26.95 11.92
CA ARG A 556 11.84 27.28 10.62
C ARG A 556 10.80 27.67 9.57
N ALA A 557 9.86 28.52 9.94
CA ALA A 557 8.86 29.05 9.02
C ALA A 557 9.46 29.91 7.88
N ASP A 558 10.68 30.38 8.05
CA ASP A 558 11.48 31.12 7.04
C ASP A 558 11.85 30.26 5.80
N TRP A 559 11.69 28.93 5.86
CA TRP A 559 11.92 28.02 4.74
C TRP A 559 10.62 27.59 4.03
N ILE A 560 9.49 28.18 4.40
CA ILE A 560 8.19 27.90 3.80
C ILE A 560 7.91 28.94 2.71
N ALA A 561 7.89 28.51 1.46
CA ALA A 561 7.55 29.32 0.31
C ALA A 561 6.03 29.42 0.13
N ASN A 562 5.54 30.55 -0.38
CA ASN A 562 4.14 30.75 -0.72
C ASN A 562 3.89 30.80 -2.26
N SER A 563 4.95 30.81 -3.05
CA SER A 563 4.92 30.75 -4.51
C SER A 563 6.10 29.95 -5.06
N PRO A 564 6.09 29.56 -6.35
CA PRO A 564 7.25 28.96 -7.00
C PRO A 564 8.50 29.85 -6.96
N ASP A 565 8.33 31.16 -7.20
CA ASP A 565 9.45 32.13 -7.19
C ASP A 565 10.04 32.30 -5.79
N ASP A 566 9.16 32.30 -4.77
CA ASP A 566 9.58 32.34 -3.37
C ASP A 566 10.37 31.07 -2.99
N TYR A 567 9.94 29.91 -3.50
CA TYR A 567 10.66 28.66 -3.32
C TYR A 567 12.09 28.71 -3.91
N VAL A 568 12.22 29.23 -5.14
CA VAL A 568 13.53 29.44 -5.78
C VAL A 568 14.37 30.42 -4.98
N ARG A 569 13.79 31.55 -4.54
CA ARG A 569 14.46 32.58 -3.75
C ARG A 569 15.01 32.03 -2.43
N ILE A 570 14.21 31.25 -1.69
CA ILE A 570 14.63 30.65 -0.42
C ILE A 570 15.74 29.64 -0.64
N ALA A 571 15.62 28.75 -1.62
CA ALA A 571 16.62 27.74 -1.93
C ALA A 571 17.96 28.38 -2.37
N ALA A 572 17.92 29.38 -3.25
CA ALA A 572 19.11 30.12 -3.69
C ALA A 572 19.73 30.92 -2.55
N GLY A 573 18.92 31.53 -1.67
CA GLY A 573 19.40 32.26 -0.50
C GLY A 573 20.16 31.38 0.49
N LEU A 574 19.70 30.14 0.72
CA LEU A 574 20.43 29.16 1.53
C LEU A 574 21.75 28.74 0.86
N ALA A 575 21.79 28.65 -0.46
CA ALA A 575 22.99 28.29 -1.20
C ALA A 575 24.04 29.43 -1.19
N GLY A 576 23.59 30.66 -1.07
CA GLY A 576 24.47 31.85 -1.10
C GLY A 576 25.30 32.08 0.15
N ASP A 577 24.99 31.42 1.28
CA ASP A 577 25.69 31.62 2.57
C ASP A 577 26.06 30.27 3.21
N ARG A 578 27.21 29.72 2.79
CA ARG A 578 27.75 28.46 3.33
C ARG A 578 28.13 28.54 4.81
N SER A 579 28.51 29.71 5.31
CA SER A 579 28.86 29.89 6.73
C SER A 579 27.63 29.79 7.60
N ARG A 580 26.55 30.45 7.21
CA ARG A 580 25.25 30.33 7.87
C ARG A 580 24.71 28.90 7.78
N LEU A 581 24.86 28.23 6.62
CA LEU A 581 24.45 26.85 6.43
C LEU A 581 25.17 25.89 7.39
N ALA A 582 26.48 26.13 7.65
CA ALA A 582 27.25 25.34 8.62
C ALA A 582 26.70 25.48 10.04
N ILE A 583 26.32 26.67 10.46
CA ILE A 583 25.69 26.92 11.76
C ILE A 583 24.33 26.21 11.85
N ILE A 584 23.49 26.42 10.84
CA ILE A 584 22.17 25.74 10.75
C ILE A 584 22.33 24.22 10.89
N ARG A 585 23.27 23.63 10.15
CA ARG A 585 23.52 22.20 10.15
C ARG A 585 23.91 21.69 11.54
N GLY A 586 24.73 22.42 12.26
CA GLY A 586 25.14 22.06 13.63
C GLY A 586 24.02 22.12 14.65
N GLU A 587 23.07 23.02 14.49
CA GLU A 587 21.98 23.29 15.45
C GLU A 587 20.70 22.50 15.18
N LEU A 588 20.46 22.10 13.92
CA LEU A 588 19.15 21.66 13.47
C LEU A 588 18.65 20.37 14.15
N ARG A 589 19.54 19.40 14.41
CA ARG A 589 19.18 18.17 15.15
C ARG A 589 18.69 18.47 16.57
N ALA A 590 19.39 19.37 17.26
CA ALA A 590 18.98 19.79 18.60
C ALA A 590 17.66 20.55 18.58
N ALA A 591 17.45 21.39 17.54
CA ALA A 591 16.19 22.09 17.33
C ALA A 591 15.02 21.11 17.12
N VAL A 592 15.21 20.05 16.32
CA VAL A 592 14.18 18.99 16.14
C VAL A 592 13.91 18.29 17.47
N ALA A 593 14.95 17.85 18.18
CA ALA A 593 14.80 17.13 19.45
C ALA A 593 14.12 17.98 20.52
N GLY A 594 14.42 19.29 20.57
CA GLY A 594 13.81 20.25 21.49
C GLY A 594 12.40 20.73 21.09
N SER A 595 12.00 20.50 19.85
CA SER A 595 10.70 20.91 19.34
C SER A 595 9.57 19.96 19.74
N ALA A 596 8.33 20.33 19.44
CA ALA A 596 7.16 19.46 19.66
C ALA A 596 7.28 18.10 18.95
N LEU A 597 8.03 17.98 17.87
CA LEU A 597 8.28 16.71 17.17
C LEU A 597 9.05 15.72 18.04
N GLY A 598 10.04 16.19 18.83
CA GLY A 598 10.89 15.38 19.70
C GLY A 598 10.39 15.26 21.14
N GLN A 599 9.37 16.02 21.54
CA GLN A 599 8.80 16.00 22.90
C GLN A 599 7.79 14.85 23.07
N HIS A 600 8.27 13.61 22.96
CA HIS A 600 7.44 12.40 22.85
C HIS A 600 6.45 12.23 24.03
N PRO A 601 6.82 12.40 25.32
CA PRO A 601 5.87 12.27 26.43
C PRO A 601 4.75 13.31 26.35
N ALA A 602 5.07 14.55 25.99
CA ALA A 602 4.07 15.63 25.88
C ALA A 602 3.12 15.40 24.69
N GLN A 603 3.64 14.89 23.58
CA GLN A 603 2.81 14.55 22.41
C GLN A 603 1.92 13.32 22.71
N ALA A 604 2.43 12.28 23.37
CA ALA A 604 1.64 11.14 23.79
C ALA A 604 0.50 11.54 24.74
N LYS A 605 0.78 12.49 25.66
CA LYS A 605 -0.26 13.04 26.53
C LYS A 605 -1.35 13.76 25.72
N ARG A 606 -0.97 14.64 24.77
CA ARG A 606 -1.94 15.34 23.90
C ARG A 606 -2.77 14.35 23.08
N PHE A 607 -2.12 13.31 22.56
CA PHE A 607 -2.79 12.24 21.83
C PHE A 607 -3.80 11.49 22.69
N GLY A 608 -3.41 11.10 23.92
CA GLY A 608 -4.31 10.46 24.88
C GLY A 608 -5.47 11.37 25.30
N ASP A 609 -5.18 12.65 25.60
CA ASP A 609 -6.20 13.66 25.95
C ASP A 609 -7.23 13.83 24.82
N ALA A 610 -6.79 13.86 23.55
CA ALA A 610 -7.66 13.96 22.39
C ALA A 610 -8.57 12.74 22.23
N ILE A 611 -8.00 11.53 22.37
CA ILE A 611 -8.78 10.27 22.37
C ILE A 611 -9.82 10.31 23.49
N ARG A 612 -9.43 10.71 24.69
CA ARG A 612 -10.33 10.84 25.84
C ARG A 612 -11.46 11.84 25.58
N ALA A 613 -11.17 12.96 24.93
CA ALA A 613 -12.17 13.95 24.56
C ALA A 613 -13.20 13.39 23.55
N CYS A 614 -12.72 12.66 22.54
CA CYS A 614 -13.59 11.97 21.58
C CYS A 614 -14.50 10.94 22.27
N TRP A 615 -13.95 10.17 23.21
CA TRP A 615 -14.70 9.22 24.03
C TRP A 615 -15.78 9.89 24.90
N ARG A 616 -15.43 10.98 25.60
CA ARG A 616 -16.39 11.76 26.40
C ARG A 616 -17.56 12.24 25.57
N THR A 617 -17.29 12.77 24.37
CA THR A 617 -18.34 13.19 23.43
C THR A 617 -19.28 12.05 23.06
N TRP A 618 -18.77 10.82 22.89
CA TRP A 618 -19.61 9.66 22.65
C TRP A 618 -20.45 9.31 23.90
N CYS A 619 -19.87 9.32 25.11
CA CYS A 619 -20.58 9.07 26.35
C CYS A 619 -21.76 10.05 26.55
N GLU A 620 -21.52 11.34 26.30
CA GLU A 620 -22.54 12.40 26.39
C GLU A 620 -23.71 12.15 25.41
N LYS A 621 -23.40 11.81 24.17
CA LYS A 621 -24.42 11.46 23.17
C LYS A 621 -25.22 10.22 23.57
N LYS A 622 -24.56 9.18 24.12
CA LYS A 622 -25.21 7.95 24.57
C LYS A 622 -26.14 8.24 25.76
N ALA A 623 -25.70 9.07 26.72
CA ALA A 623 -26.51 9.49 27.85
C ALA A 623 -27.72 10.35 27.46
N ALA A 624 -27.57 11.18 26.43
CA ALA A 624 -28.67 12.01 25.92
C ALA A 624 -29.71 11.21 25.11
N ALA A 625 -29.34 10.03 24.63
CA ALA A 625 -30.23 9.14 23.85
C ALA A 625 -30.92 8.06 24.72
N ALA A 626 -30.48 7.87 25.96
CA ALA A 626 -31.08 6.97 26.96
C ALA A 626 -32.12 7.67 27.82
#